data_61487b888d79f63929a0117cfb693c82
#
_entry.id   61487b888d79f63929a0117cfb693c82
#
_cell.length_a   1.000
_cell.length_b   1.000
_cell.length_c   1.000
_cell.angle_alpha   90.00
_cell.angle_beta   90.00
_cell.angle_gamma   90.00
#
_symmetry.space_group_name_H-M   'P 1'
#
loop_
_entity.id
_entity.type
_entity.pdbx_description
1 polymer ?
#
loop_
_entity_poly.entity_id
_entity_poly.type
_entity_poly.pdbx_seq_one_letter_code
_entity_poly.pdbx_strand_id
1 'polypeptide(L)'
;DALPISPYNLDKDFHGKKFSSMKTEAYENYLRSWFYKVCDKLAPNGTLYMCGDWKCSSSMQRVIEERLTVINRITWQREKGRGAKTNWKNAMEDIWFAVKNPKDYYFDVESVKMKRKVIAPYKVDGKPKDWEETDSGNFRITYPSNFWDDISIPFWSMPENTDHPTQKPEKLYAKLVLASTKPGDKIFDPFLG
;
A
#
# COMPACT_ATOMS: atom_id res chain seq x y z
N ASP A 1 2.71 -23.17 -15.03
CA ASP A 1 2.21 -21.82 -15.26
C ASP A 1 1.44 -21.34 -14.04
N ALA A 2 2.17 -20.90 -13.02
CA ALA A 2 1.56 -20.22 -11.89
C ALA A 2 1.29 -18.78 -12.30
N LEU A 3 0.04 -18.46 -12.61
CA LEU A 3 -0.36 -17.07 -12.67
C LEU A 3 -0.18 -16.47 -11.27
N PRO A 4 0.39 -15.28 -11.15
CA PRO A 4 0.45 -14.56 -9.88
C PRO A 4 -0.99 -14.26 -9.46
N ILE A 5 -1.53 -15.08 -8.58
CA ILE A 5 -2.85 -14.85 -7.99
C ILE A 5 -2.62 -13.80 -6.92
N SER A 6 -2.91 -12.53 -7.26
CA SER A 6 -3.00 -11.46 -6.28
C SER A 6 -3.84 -11.94 -5.08
N PRO A 7 -3.50 -11.60 -3.83
CA PRO A 7 -4.26 -12.00 -2.66
C PRO A 7 -5.70 -11.44 -2.61
N TYR A 8 -6.15 -10.79 -3.67
CA TYR A 8 -7.48 -10.21 -3.79
C TYR A 8 -8.56 -11.27 -3.95
N ASN A 9 -9.61 -11.17 -3.16
CA ASN A 9 -10.79 -12.04 -3.25
C ASN A 9 -11.85 -11.40 -4.16
N LEU A 10 -11.61 -11.39 -5.45
CA LEU A 10 -12.43 -10.70 -6.44
C LEU A 10 -13.00 -11.65 -7.48
N ASP A 11 -14.24 -11.38 -7.92
CA ASP A 11 -14.82 -11.98 -9.11
C ASP A 11 -14.26 -11.25 -10.33
N LYS A 12 -13.36 -11.87 -11.07
CA LYS A 12 -12.79 -11.31 -12.30
C LYS A 12 -12.47 -12.39 -13.33
N ASP A 13 -12.61 -12.03 -14.60
CA ASP A 13 -12.13 -12.81 -15.73
C ASP A 13 -10.80 -12.20 -16.22
N PHE A 14 -9.77 -13.03 -16.29
CA PHE A 14 -8.44 -12.69 -16.80
C PHE A 14 -8.13 -13.59 -17.97
N HIS A 15 -8.22 -13.07 -19.19
CA HIS A 15 -7.87 -13.82 -20.40
C HIS A 15 -8.51 -15.22 -20.44
N GLY A 16 -9.81 -15.30 -20.07
CA GLY A 16 -10.55 -16.56 -20.04
C GLY A 16 -10.39 -17.41 -18.78
N LYS A 17 -9.57 -16.96 -17.80
CA LYS A 17 -9.52 -17.58 -16.46
C LYS A 17 -10.41 -16.81 -15.50
N LYS A 18 -11.51 -17.46 -15.09
CA LYS A 18 -12.46 -16.88 -14.15
C LYS A 18 -12.00 -17.11 -12.70
N PHE A 19 -11.86 -16.02 -11.96
CA PHE A 19 -11.68 -16.03 -10.51
C PHE A 19 -13.03 -15.74 -9.87
N SER A 20 -13.44 -16.60 -8.95
CA SER A 20 -14.65 -16.39 -8.16
C SER A 20 -14.27 -16.02 -6.73
N SER A 21 -14.97 -15.05 -6.16
CA SER A 21 -14.79 -14.69 -4.75
C SER A 21 -15.13 -15.86 -3.83
N MET A 22 -14.30 -16.04 -2.82
CA MET A 22 -14.45 -17.09 -1.81
C MET A 22 -15.27 -16.55 -0.63
N LYS A 23 -15.95 -17.44 0.09
CA LYS A 23 -16.47 -17.12 1.42
C LYS A 23 -15.32 -16.78 2.37
N THR A 24 -15.61 -15.99 3.39
CA THR A 24 -14.59 -15.45 4.33
C THR A 24 -13.65 -16.53 4.86
N GLU A 25 -14.18 -17.63 5.38
CA GLU A 25 -13.37 -18.72 5.94
C GLU A 25 -12.47 -19.38 4.90
N ALA A 26 -13.00 -19.67 3.71
CA ALA A 26 -12.22 -20.25 2.61
C ALA A 26 -11.10 -19.30 2.16
N TYR A 27 -11.38 -18.00 2.11
CA TYR A 27 -10.38 -16.99 1.76
C TYR A 27 -9.29 -16.88 2.83
N GLU A 28 -9.63 -16.91 4.12
CA GLU A 28 -8.64 -16.89 5.19
C GLU A 28 -7.76 -18.14 5.17
N ASN A 29 -8.35 -19.32 4.89
CA ASN A 29 -7.57 -20.56 4.74
C ASN A 29 -6.64 -20.50 3.51
N TYR A 30 -7.11 -19.91 2.41
CA TYR A 30 -6.26 -19.63 1.25
C TYR A 30 -5.10 -18.69 1.63
N LEU A 31 -5.37 -17.59 2.34
CA LEU A 31 -4.30 -16.70 2.82
C LEU A 31 -3.27 -17.45 3.67
N ARG A 32 -3.70 -18.23 4.66
CA ARG A 32 -2.81 -19.01 5.53
C ARG A 32 -1.93 -19.98 4.76
N SER A 33 -2.44 -20.57 3.69
CA SER A 33 -1.74 -21.61 2.91
C SER A 33 -0.39 -21.15 2.31
N TRP A 34 -0.29 -19.89 1.96
CA TRP A 34 0.94 -19.28 1.44
C TRP A 34 1.59 -18.30 2.41
N PHE A 35 0.79 -17.53 3.15
CA PHE A 35 1.28 -16.48 4.05
C PHE A 35 2.23 -17.01 5.13
N TYR A 36 1.93 -18.16 5.73
CA TYR A 36 2.80 -18.76 6.74
C TYR A 36 4.17 -19.09 6.18
N LYS A 37 4.24 -19.60 4.96
CA LYS A 37 5.50 -19.86 4.27
C LYS A 37 6.32 -18.60 4.02
N VAL A 38 5.65 -17.50 3.70
CA VAL A 38 6.29 -16.17 3.57
C VAL A 38 6.84 -15.71 4.91
N CYS A 39 6.07 -15.82 5.99
CA CYS A 39 6.51 -15.45 7.34
C CYS A 39 7.73 -16.25 7.81
N ASP A 40 7.83 -17.54 7.44
CA ASP A 40 8.97 -18.40 7.78
C ASP A 40 10.26 -17.93 7.08
N LYS A 41 10.16 -17.28 5.92
CA LYS A 41 11.27 -16.71 5.16
C LYS A 41 11.64 -15.30 5.55
N LEU A 42 10.73 -14.59 6.24
CA LEU A 42 10.96 -13.22 6.66
C LEU A 42 12.08 -13.17 7.71
N ALA A 43 13.03 -12.27 7.53
CA ALA A 43 14.11 -12.03 8.49
C ALA A 43 13.56 -11.67 9.88
N PRO A 44 14.30 -11.87 10.98
CA PRO A 44 13.85 -11.51 12.33
C PRO A 44 13.40 -10.05 12.48
N ASN A 45 14.07 -9.13 11.79
CA ASN A 45 13.74 -7.71 11.70
C ASN A 45 12.98 -7.33 10.41
N GLY A 46 12.43 -8.31 9.72
CA GLY A 46 11.80 -8.14 8.42
C GLY A 46 10.43 -7.48 8.52
N THR A 47 10.09 -6.78 7.44
CA THR A 47 8.86 -6.03 7.24
C THR A 47 8.03 -6.66 6.13
N LEU A 48 6.71 -6.66 6.31
CA LEU A 48 5.73 -7.11 5.32
C LEU A 48 4.79 -5.97 4.97
N TYR A 49 4.51 -5.83 3.67
CA TYR A 49 3.39 -5.04 3.15
C TYR A 49 2.45 -5.93 2.36
N MET A 50 1.17 -5.90 2.67
CA MET A 50 0.15 -6.68 1.99
C MET A 50 -0.98 -5.79 1.50
N CYS A 51 -1.12 -5.67 0.18
CA CYS A 51 -2.18 -4.88 -0.45
C CYS A 51 -3.48 -5.66 -0.57
N GLY A 52 -4.61 -5.02 -0.34
CA GLY A 52 -5.91 -5.65 -0.47
C GLY A 52 -7.06 -4.69 -0.66
N ASP A 53 -8.16 -5.23 -1.22
CA ASP A 53 -9.44 -4.53 -1.33
C ASP A 53 -10.12 -4.45 0.04
N TRP A 54 -10.95 -3.43 0.24
CA TRP A 54 -11.67 -3.20 1.49
C TRP A 54 -12.51 -4.40 1.95
N LYS A 55 -13.05 -5.21 1.01
CA LYS A 55 -13.88 -6.39 1.33
C LYS A 55 -13.09 -7.49 2.02
N CYS A 56 -11.81 -7.64 1.69
CA CYS A 56 -10.95 -8.66 2.29
C CYS A 56 -10.00 -8.10 3.36
N SER A 57 -10.00 -6.79 3.59
CA SER A 57 -9.07 -6.11 4.50
C SER A 57 -9.12 -6.69 5.91
N SER A 58 -10.29 -6.93 6.48
CA SER A 58 -10.43 -7.50 7.84
C SER A 58 -9.96 -8.96 7.93
N SER A 59 -10.14 -9.76 6.89
CA SER A 59 -9.61 -11.14 6.84
C SER A 59 -8.10 -11.14 6.74
N MET A 60 -7.54 -10.22 5.94
CA MET A 60 -6.09 -10.05 5.84
C MET A 60 -5.49 -9.67 7.19
N GLN A 61 -6.08 -8.70 7.89
CA GLN A 61 -5.63 -8.31 9.22
C GLN A 61 -5.59 -9.51 10.17
N ARG A 62 -6.69 -10.25 10.29
CA ARG A 62 -6.75 -11.42 11.20
C ARG A 62 -5.65 -12.43 10.91
N VAL A 63 -5.44 -12.76 9.63
CA VAL A 63 -4.43 -13.74 9.25
C VAL A 63 -3.01 -13.21 9.47
N ILE A 64 -2.75 -11.92 9.21
CA ILE A 64 -1.45 -11.29 9.46
C ILE A 64 -1.12 -11.34 10.96
N GLU A 65 -2.06 -10.99 11.81
CA GLU A 65 -1.88 -10.95 13.28
C GLU A 65 -1.63 -12.32 13.91
N GLU A 66 -1.90 -13.43 13.20
CA GLU A 66 -1.55 -14.78 13.64
C GLU A 66 -0.03 -15.04 13.69
N ARG A 67 0.78 -14.29 12.93
CA ARG A 67 2.23 -14.50 12.78
C ARG A 67 3.08 -13.25 12.92
N LEU A 68 2.52 -12.07 12.67
CA LEU A 68 3.24 -10.79 12.66
C LEU A 68 2.51 -9.77 13.51
N THR A 69 3.23 -8.70 13.89
CA THR A 69 2.64 -7.55 14.54
C THR A 69 2.24 -6.51 13.49
N VAL A 70 0.97 -6.20 13.41
CA VAL A 70 0.48 -5.10 12.57
C VAL A 70 0.88 -3.78 13.21
N ILE A 71 1.60 -2.95 12.45
CA ILE A 71 2.03 -1.60 12.88
C ILE A 71 1.03 -0.56 12.39
N ASN A 72 0.56 -0.70 11.14
CA ASN A 72 -0.37 0.27 10.58
C ASN A 72 -1.21 -0.33 9.45
N ARG A 73 -2.36 0.29 9.20
CA ARG A 73 -3.12 0.17 7.97
C ARG A 73 -2.97 1.46 7.18
N ILE A 74 -2.42 1.37 5.98
CA ILE A 74 -2.29 2.47 5.05
C ILE A 74 -3.48 2.41 4.11
N THR A 75 -4.20 3.52 3.96
CA THR A 75 -5.28 3.66 2.98
C THR A 75 -4.75 4.42 1.78
N TRP A 76 -4.67 3.74 0.65
CA TRP A 76 -4.26 4.34 -0.60
C TRP A 76 -5.47 4.75 -1.43
N GLN A 77 -5.61 6.06 -1.71
CA GLN A 77 -6.60 6.57 -2.63
C GLN A 77 -6.13 6.33 -4.08
N ARG A 78 -6.59 5.24 -4.67
CA ARG A 78 -6.20 4.82 -6.02
C ARG A 78 -6.90 5.61 -7.13
N GLU A 79 -8.13 6.05 -6.91
CA GLU A 79 -8.95 6.73 -7.89
C GLU A 79 -9.55 8.02 -7.33
N LYS A 80 -9.57 9.07 -8.17
CA LYS A 80 -10.25 10.35 -7.90
C LYS A 80 -11.39 10.60 -8.89
N GLY A 81 -11.85 9.56 -9.59
CA GLY A 81 -12.82 9.65 -10.65
C GLY A 81 -14.27 9.78 -10.17
N ARG A 82 -15.19 9.61 -11.11
CA ARG A 82 -16.64 9.72 -10.88
C ARG A 82 -17.11 8.68 -9.85
N GLY A 83 -18.04 9.07 -8.98
CA GLY A 83 -18.70 8.18 -8.03
C GLY A 83 -19.64 7.16 -8.70
N ALA A 84 -20.30 6.33 -7.89
CA ALA A 84 -21.36 5.43 -8.32
C ALA A 84 -22.74 6.09 -8.16
N LYS A 85 -23.75 5.57 -8.88
CA LYS A 85 -25.10 6.12 -8.84
C LYS A 85 -25.95 5.59 -7.68
N THR A 86 -25.63 4.41 -7.16
CA THR A 86 -26.47 3.70 -6.18
C THR A 86 -25.81 3.50 -4.81
N ASN A 87 -24.51 3.74 -4.71
CA ASN A 87 -23.75 3.62 -3.46
C ASN A 87 -22.46 4.45 -3.53
N TRP A 88 -21.61 4.35 -2.49
CA TRP A 88 -20.28 4.94 -2.50
C TRP A 88 -19.32 4.08 -3.32
N LYS A 89 -18.77 4.62 -4.42
CA LYS A 89 -17.78 3.94 -5.23
C LYS A 89 -16.51 3.69 -4.39
N ASN A 90 -16.03 2.45 -4.39
CA ASN A 90 -14.73 2.16 -3.80
C ASN A 90 -13.61 2.84 -4.62
N ALA A 91 -12.89 3.75 -3.99
CA ALA A 91 -11.81 4.52 -4.59
C ALA A 91 -10.47 4.28 -3.88
N MET A 92 -10.39 3.29 -2.99
CA MET A 92 -9.23 3.06 -2.15
C MET A 92 -8.85 1.57 -2.08
N GLU A 93 -7.61 1.32 -1.70
CA GLU A 93 -7.10 0.02 -1.29
C GLU A 93 -6.39 0.16 0.06
N ASP A 94 -6.40 -0.92 0.83
CA ASP A 94 -5.66 -1.02 2.08
C ASP A 94 -4.30 -1.67 1.85
N ILE A 95 -3.28 -1.17 2.54
CA ILE A 95 -1.95 -1.76 2.59
C ILE A 95 -1.63 -2.01 4.05
N TRP A 96 -1.58 -3.27 4.45
CA TRP A 96 -1.22 -3.67 5.80
C TRP A 96 0.28 -3.65 5.96
N PHE A 97 0.76 -2.82 6.88
CA PHE A 97 2.16 -2.75 7.30
C PHE A 97 2.35 -3.57 8.58
N ALA A 98 3.11 -4.64 8.49
CA ALA A 98 3.37 -5.53 9.60
C ALA A 98 4.86 -5.90 9.69
N VAL A 99 5.30 -6.26 10.89
CA VAL A 99 6.69 -6.60 11.18
C VAL A 99 6.79 -7.88 12.00
N LYS A 100 7.92 -8.57 11.88
CA LYS A 100 8.19 -9.78 12.68
C LYS A 100 8.52 -9.43 14.12
N ASN A 101 9.29 -8.38 14.34
CA ASN A 101 9.63 -7.89 15.67
C ASN A 101 9.31 -6.39 15.79
N PRO A 102 8.32 -5.98 16.59
CA PRO A 102 7.94 -4.56 16.72
C PRO A 102 8.98 -3.70 17.46
N LYS A 103 9.99 -4.33 18.08
CA LYS A 103 11.09 -3.62 18.76
C LYS A 103 12.35 -3.52 17.90
N ASP A 104 12.38 -4.20 16.76
CA ASP A 104 13.55 -4.26 15.89
C ASP A 104 13.11 -4.43 14.44
N TYR A 105 12.80 -3.32 13.78
CA TYR A 105 12.56 -3.22 12.34
C TYR A 105 13.10 -1.90 11.80
N TYR A 106 13.45 -1.90 10.53
CA TYR A 106 13.94 -0.69 9.88
C TYR A 106 12.80 0.13 9.29
N PHE A 107 12.80 1.45 9.56
CA PHE A 107 11.90 2.40 8.93
C PHE A 107 12.59 3.75 8.73
N ASP A 108 12.88 4.09 7.48
CA ASP A 108 13.47 5.37 7.10
C ASP A 108 12.38 6.41 6.81
N VAL A 109 12.01 7.13 7.84
CA VAL A 109 11.00 8.19 7.74
C VAL A 109 11.47 9.37 6.89
N GLU A 110 12.78 9.63 6.84
CA GLU A 110 13.34 10.77 6.08
C GLU A 110 13.16 10.57 4.57
N SER A 111 13.40 9.36 4.07
CA SER A 111 13.26 9.02 2.65
C SER A 111 11.82 9.11 2.13
N VAL A 112 10.82 9.14 3.03
CA VAL A 112 9.39 9.16 2.64
C VAL A 112 8.64 10.38 3.14
N LYS A 113 9.35 11.42 3.59
CA LYS A 113 8.76 12.73 3.85
C LYS A 113 8.08 13.31 2.62
N MET A 114 7.04 14.08 2.82
CA MET A 114 6.18 14.58 1.77
C MET A 114 6.15 16.10 1.74
N LYS A 115 6.28 16.69 0.54
CA LYS A 115 5.99 18.10 0.32
C LYS A 115 4.47 18.28 0.23
N ARG A 116 3.89 19.01 1.18
CA ARG A 116 2.45 19.28 1.22
C ARG A 116 2.16 20.77 1.13
N LYS A 117 1.09 21.11 0.40
CA LYS A 117 0.59 22.48 0.35
C LYS A 117 0.05 22.89 1.73
N VAL A 118 0.41 24.10 2.15
CA VAL A 118 -0.08 24.68 3.42
C VAL A 118 -1.45 25.32 3.17
N ILE A 119 -2.45 24.81 3.86
CA ILE A 119 -3.84 25.32 3.77
C ILE A 119 -4.02 26.52 4.69
N ALA A 120 -3.46 26.46 5.91
CA ALA A 120 -3.51 27.53 6.90
C ALA A 120 -2.07 27.93 7.27
N PRO A 121 -1.50 28.96 6.62
CA PRO A 121 -0.13 29.37 6.87
C PRO A 121 -0.03 30.06 8.24
N TYR A 122 0.63 29.40 9.19
CA TYR A 122 0.91 29.97 10.51
C TYR A 122 2.26 30.70 10.49
N LYS A 123 2.27 31.95 10.99
CA LYS A 123 3.47 32.77 11.10
C LYS A 123 3.76 33.07 12.57
N VAL A 124 5.03 33.10 12.94
CA VAL A 124 5.54 33.57 14.22
C VAL A 124 6.41 34.78 13.94
N ASP A 125 6.13 35.91 14.58
CA ASP A 125 6.83 37.19 14.36
C ASP A 125 6.90 37.61 12.87
N GLY A 126 5.79 37.39 12.16
CA GLY A 126 5.68 37.73 10.72
C GLY A 126 6.38 36.77 9.75
N LYS A 127 7.10 35.76 10.25
CA LYS A 127 7.82 34.77 9.44
C LYS A 127 7.11 33.41 9.42
N PRO A 128 7.19 32.64 8.31
CA PRO A 128 6.72 31.26 8.27
C PRO A 128 7.36 30.44 9.38
N LYS A 129 6.55 29.64 10.13
CA LYS A 129 7.07 28.83 11.23
C LYS A 129 7.75 27.54 10.71
N ASP A 130 7.07 26.81 9.81
CA ASP A 130 7.46 25.47 9.36
C ASP A 130 7.11 25.23 7.89
N TRP A 131 7.05 26.28 7.10
CA TRP A 131 6.71 26.25 5.68
C TRP A 131 7.49 27.27 4.88
N GLU A 132 7.56 27.06 3.57
CA GLU A 132 8.27 27.90 2.63
C GLU A 132 7.27 28.55 1.66
N GLU A 133 7.48 29.82 1.36
CA GLU A 133 6.76 30.54 0.31
C GLU A 133 7.50 30.33 -1.01
N THR A 134 6.78 29.89 -2.05
CA THR A 134 7.28 29.68 -3.39
C THR A 134 6.36 30.31 -4.41
N ASP A 135 6.83 30.51 -5.65
CA ASP A 135 6.01 31.04 -6.74
C ASP A 135 4.75 30.19 -7.03
N SER A 136 4.78 28.90 -6.69
CA SER A 136 3.66 27.97 -6.85
C SER A 136 2.78 27.82 -5.61
N GLY A 137 3.06 28.57 -4.53
CA GLY A 137 2.32 28.57 -3.28
C GLY A 137 3.17 28.22 -2.07
N ASN A 138 2.52 28.04 -0.94
CA ASN A 138 3.15 27.75 0.34
C ASN A 138 3.21 26.26 0.58
N PHE A 139 4.38 25.72 0.91
CA PHE A 139 4.60 24.30 1.12
C PHE A 139 5.39 24.02 2.39
N ARG A 140 5.21 22.85 2.95
CA ARG A 140 6.04 22.31 4.03
C ARG A 140 6.39 20.85 3.78
N ILE A 141 7.50 20.43 4.37
CA ILE A 141 7.87 19.02 4.43
C ILE A 141 7.25 18.42 5.68
N THR A 142 6.49 17.34 5.52
CA THR A 142 5.80 16.65 6.61
C THR A 142 6.23 15.20 6.69
N TYR A 143 6.11 14.62 7.88
CA TYR A 143 6.20 13.18 8.05
C TYR A 143 5.07 12.48 7.28
N PRO A 144 5.30 11.23 6.81
CA PRO A 144 4.29 10.48 6.08
C PRO A 144 3.09 10.16 6.98
N SER A 145 1.91 10.20 6.39
CA SER A 145 0.68 9.69 7.04
C SER A 145 0.31 8.35 6.43
N ASN A 146 -0.60 7.65 7.08
CA ASN A 146 -1.17 6.39 6.58
C ASN A 146 -2.32 6.60 5.58
N PHE A 147 -2.57 7.81 5.14
CA PHE A 147 -3.50 8.13 4.05
C PHE A 147 -2.70 8.67 2.86
N TRP A 148 -2.72 7.92 1.75
CA TRP A 148 -1.95 8.23 0.54
C TRP A 148 -2.87 8.68 -0.59
N ASP A 149 -2.81 9.96 -0.89
CA ASP A 149 -3.57 10.63 -1.95
C ASP A 149 -2.67 11.16 -3.09
N ASP A 150 -1.37 10.90 -2.98
CA ASP A 150 -0.32 11.40 -3.88
C ASP A 150 0.14 10.38 -4.94
N ILE A 151 -0.45 9.18 -4.95
CA ILE A 151 -0.10 8.10 -5.88
C ILE A 151 -1.35 7.72 -6.68
N SER A 152 -1.30 7.94 -7.98
CA SER A 152 -2.36 7.51 -8.89
C SER A 152 -2.13 6.09 -9.40
N ILE A 153 -3.19 5.39 -9.81
CA ILE A 153 -3.05 4.19 -10.63
C ILE A 153 -2.39 4.56 -11.97
N PRO A 154 -1.66 3.64 -12.61
CA PRO A 154 -1.17 3.85 -13.96
C PRO A 154 -2.33 4.06 -14.92
N PHE A 155 -2.35 5.20 -15.62
CA PHE A 155 -3.31 5.46 -16.68
C PHE A 155 -2.81 4.89 -18.00
N TRP A 156 -3.71 4.62 -18.93
CA TRP A 156 -3.41 4.07 -20.26
C TRP A 156 -2.33 4.85 -21.05
N SER A 157 -2.15 6.13 -20.76
CA SER A 157 -1.13 6.99 -21.40
C SER A 157 0.23 7.00 -20.68
N MET A 158 0.36 6.32 -19.53
CA MET A 158 1.61 6.28 -18.78
C MET A 158 2.50 5.14 -19.26
N PRO A 159 3.83 5.36 -19.40
CA PRO A 159 4.76 4.33 -19.87
C PRO A 159 4.76 3.05 -19.01
N GLU A 160 4.50 3.17 -17.71
CA GLU A 160 4.43 2.04 -16.78
C GLU A 160 3.15 1.20 -16.90
N ASN A 161 2.14 1.68 -17.64
CA ASN A 161 0.87 0.99 -17.74
C ASN A 161 0.99 -0.33 -18.49
N THR A 162 0.41 -1.38 -17.93
CA THR A 162 0.30 -2.72 -18.55
C THR A 162 -1.15 -3.19 -18.57
N ASP A 163 -1.43 -4.27 -19.28
CA ASP A 163 -2.77 -4.89 -19.32
C ASP A 163 -3.12 -5.62 -18.02
N HIS A 164 -2.24 -5.61 -17.02
CA HIS A 164 -2.49 -6.30 -15.75
C HIS A 164 -3.50 -5.51 -14.88
N PRO A 165 -4.68 -6.04 -14.61
CA PRO A 165 -5.81 -5.26 -14.05
C PRO A 165 -5.67 -4.90 -12.57
N THR A 166 -4.68 -5.44 -11.87
CA THR A 166 -4.36 -5.09 -10.49
C THR A 166 -2.93 -4.56 -10.34
N GLN A 167 -2.37 -4.07 -11.45
CA GLN A 167 -1.05 -3.44 -11.45
C GLN A 167 -0.96 -2.36 -10.38
N LYS A 168 0.15 -2.36 -9.67
CA LYS A 168 0.49 -1.29 -8.73
C LYS A 168 1.46 -0.32 -9.37
N PRO A 169 1.32 1.00 -9.12
CA PRO A 169 2.25 1.98 -9.66
C PRO A 169 3.66 1.82 -9.06
N GLU A 170 4.68 2.08 -9.88
CA GLU A 170 6.09 2.05 -9.44
C GLU A 170 6.34 2.96 -8.22
N LYS A 171 5.70 4.13 -8.20
CA LYS A 171 5.80 5.07 -7.07
C LYS A 171 5.35 4.46 -5.75
N LEU A 172 4.35 3.56 -5.77
CA LEU A 172 3.89 2.87 -4.56
C LEU A 172 4.97 1.93 -4.05
N TYR A 173 5.52 1.08 -4.92
CA TYR A 173 6.61 0.18 -4.55
C TYR A 173 7.85 0.93 -4.09
N ALA A 174 8.26 1.97 -4.82
CA ALA A 174 9.40 2.81 -4.43
C ALA A 174 9.24 3.37 -3.01
N LYS A 175 8.04 3.85 -2.67
CA LYS A 175 7.76 4.40 -1.34
C LYS A 175 7.86 3.32 -0.24
N LEU A 176 7.37 2.11 -0.48
CA LEU A 176 7.48 0.99 0.46
C LEU A 176 8.94 0.53 0.63
N VAL A 177 9.65 0.39 -0.47
CA VAL A 177 11.06 -0.03 -0.49
C VAL A 177 11.94 0.99 0.23
N LEU A 178 11.84 2.27 -0.12
CA LEU A 178 12.61 3.34 0.52
C LEU A 178 12.34 3.44 2.02
N ALA A 179 11.09 3.22 2.45
CA ALA A 179 10.74 3.25 3.86
C ALA A 179 11.36 2.11 4.67
N SER A 180 11.49 0.90 4.09
CA SER A 180 11.71 -0.31 4.90
C SER A 180 12.92 -1.15 4.50
N THR A 181 13.78 -0.64 3.60
CA THR A 181 15.00 -1.35 3.18
C THR A 181 16.19 -0.42 3.06
N LYS A 182 17.38 -1.02 3.19
CA LYS A 182 18.68 -0.39 2.89
C LYS A 182 19.24 -0.97 1.60
N PRO A 183 20.18 -0.28 0.95
CA PRO A 183 20.90 -0.85 -0.19
C PRO A 183 21.53 -2.20 0.17
N GLY A 184 21.22 -3.22 -0.64
CA GLY A 184 21.69 -4.60 -0.44
C GLY A 184 20.70 -5.51 0.31
N ASP A 185 19.61 -4.97 0.88
CA ASP A 185 18.57 -5.79 1.50
C ASP A 185 17.81 -6.61 0.43
N LYS A 186 17.31 -7.76 0.85
CA LYS A 186 16.55 -8.67 -0.02
C LYS A 186 15.05 -8.34 0.05
N ILE A 187 14.45 -8.17 -1.12
CA ILE A 187 13.02 -7.99 -1.28
C ILE A 187 12.45 -9.24 -1.94
N PHE A 188 11.31 -9.71 -1.44
CA PHE A 188 10.60 -10.86 -1.98
C PHE A 188 9.14 -10.51 -2.22
N ASP A 189 8.70 -10.66 -3.45
CA ASP A 189 7.29 -10.56 -3.84
C ASP A 189 6.83 -11.90 -4.42
N PRO A 190 5.96 -12.66 -3.71
CA PRO A 190 5.45 -13.95 -4.20
C PRO A 190 4.43 -13.80 -5.33
N PHE A 191 4.00 -12.58 -5.65
CA PHE A 191 2.99 -12.27 -6.66
C PHE A 191 3.50 -11.33 -7.75
N LEU A 192 4.83 -11.21 -7.87
CA LEU A 192 5.46 -10.48 -8.96
C LEU A 192 5.11 -11.19 -10.28
N GLY A 193 4.43 -10.49 -11.18
CA GLY A 193 4.00 -10.99 -12.47
C GLY A 193 5.15 -11.16 -13.47
#